data_fd920e1ee95ce38662799eb901a15f29
#
_entry.id   fd920e1ee95ce38662799eb901a15f29
#
_cell.length_a   1.000
_cell.length_b   1.000
_cell.length_c   1.000
_cell.angle_alpha   90.00
_cell.angle_beta   90.00
_cell.angle_gamma   90.00
#
_symmetry.space_group_name_H-M   'P 1'
#
loop_
_entity.id
_entity.type
_entity.pdbx_description
1 polymer ?
#
loop_
_entity_poly.entity_id
_entity_poly.type
_entity_poly.pdbx_seq_one_letter_code
_entity_poly.pdbx_strand_id
1 'polypeptide(L)'
;MKGNQLELPPPGNGFFLSSSGGHFSELIYIAKRFKASSNSLILTFNGSDTKVGALEFNIHYIKYVKPRKFLPLLRMMPSIHRLMKNHEFNYIASTGAAIAIIGYLLSKIKRVPFYYVEIIARQTTLSLTAKILKLLGVGKIFVQSSLLQSSHNTYLEHPFNKYRVIKSKAFHVNGARRILVAFGTIQGFNFNRGLDLAKSIMNENDSIEWQVGFMNAGNLPGIKHEQIDRTDFLEAITRADVVICHGGIGVITDCLSSGKIPLVIPRRKSFGEHVDDHQVEIVNFLSEKGLAINLEIKHDRSVINYVLTNKVIH
;
A
#
# COMPACT_ATOMS: atom_id res chain seq x y z
N MET A 1 -3.41 33.41 -13.07
CA MET A 1 -3.43 31.96 -13.31
C MET A 1 -4.70 31.41 -12.66
N LYS A 2 -5.69 30.98 -13.45
CA LYS A 2 -6.90 30.34 -12.92
C LYS A 2 -6.46 29.03 -12.27
N GLY A 3 -6.61 28.91 -10.96
CA GLY A 3 -6.34 27.68 -10.25
C GLY A 3 -7.21 26.57 -10.84
N ASN A 4 -6.58 25.53 -11.40
CA ASN A 4 -7.27 24.31 -11.78
C ASN A 4 -7.95 23.76 -10.52
N GLN A 5 -9.24 24.01 -10.36
CA GLN A 5 -10.02 23.34 -9.34
C GLN A 5 -9.86 21.83 -9.56
N LEU A 6 -9.54 21.13 -8.49
CA LEU A 6 -9.38 19.68 -8.48
C LEU A 6 -10.73 19.04 -8.86
N GLU A 7 -10.92 18.75 -10.15
CA GLU A 7 -12.14 18.07 -10.62
C GLU A 7 -12.08 16.58 -10.25
N LEU A 8 -12.47 16.28 -9.03
CA LEU A 8 -12.72 14.89 -8.61
C LEU A 8 -13.91 14.30 -9.38
N PRO A 9 -14.02 12.97 -9.47
CA PRO A 9 -15.24 12.34 -9.93
C PRO A 9 -16.46 12.88 -9.17
N PRO A 10 -17.62 13.00 -9.83
CA PRO A 10 -18.85 13.39 -9.12
C PRO A 10 -19.17 12.35 -8.05
N PRO A 11 -19.71 12.78 -6.88
CA PRO A 11 -20.21 11.83 -5.87
C PRO A 11 -21.23 10.86 -6.48
N GLY A 12 -21.22 9.60 -6.03
CA GLY A 12 -22.18 8.60 -6.53
C GLY A 12 -21.56 7.22 -6.72
N ASN A 13 -22.22 6.42 -7.56
CA ASN A 13 -21.79 5.04 -7.80
C ASN A 13 -20.56 5.00 -8.73
N GLY A 14 -19.47 4.43 -8.22
CA GLY A 14 -18.26 4.16 -8.98
C GLY A 14 -18.05 2.66 -9.21
N PHE A 15 -17.38 2.33 -10.29
CA PHE A 15 -16.81 0.99 -10.50
C PHE A 15 -15.30 1.08 -10.30
N PHE A 16 -14.80 0.43 -9.26
CA PHE A 16 -13.41 0.53 -8.83
C PHE A 16 -12.64 -0.76 -9.10
N LEU A 17 -11.39 -0.65 -9.59
CA LEU A 17 -10.56 -1.81 -9.90
C LEU A 17 -9.17 -1.66 -9.31
N SER A 18 -8.70 -2.72 -8.62
CA SER A 18 -7.30 -2.81 -8.18
C SER A 18 -6.82 -4.25 -8.12
N SER A 19 -5.50 -4.43 -8.03
CA SER A 19 -4.94 -5.69 -7.53
C SER A 19 -5.14 -5.76 -6.01
N SER A 20 -4.91 -6.95 -5.43
CA SER A 20 -4.85 -7.17 -3.99
C SER A 20 -3.68 -6.44 -3.31
N GLY A 21 -3.60 -6.47 -2.00
CA GLY A 21 -2.52 -5.86 -1.23
C GLY A 21 -2.67 -4.35 -1.05
N GLY A 22 -1.55 -3.65 -1.05
CA GLY A 22 -1.51 -2.21 -0.87
C GLY A 22 -2.36 -1.42 -1.86
N HIS A 23 -2.47 -1.90 -3.11
CA HIS A 23 -3.36 -1.30 -4.12
C HIS A 23 -4.84 -1.33 -3.72
N PHE A 24 -5.28 -2.43 -3.10
CA PHE A 24 -6.66 -2.54 -2.63
C PHE A 24 -6.93 -1.61 -1.45
N SER A 25 -6.06 -1.59 -0.45
CA SER A 25 -6.20 -0.69 0.70
C SER A 25 -6.23 0.77 0.26
N GLU A 26 -5.39 1.14 -0.70
CA GLU A 26 -5.36 2.47 -1.28
C GLU A 26 -6.64 2.77 -2.08
N LEU A 27 -7.17 1.78 -2.84
CA LEU A 27 -8.42 1.95 -3.59
C LEU A 27 -9.59 2.29 -2.67
N ILE A 28 -9.70 1.61 -1.51
CA ILE A 28 -10.72 1.92 -0.50
C ILE A 28 -10.61 3.37 -0.02
N TYR A 29 -9.38 3.81 0.28
CA TYR A 29 -9.13 5.21 0.66
C TYR A 29 -9.55 6.19 -0.45
N ILE A 30 -9.22 5.89 -1.70
CA ILE A 30 -9.58 6.73 -2.85
C ILE A 30 -11.09 6.73 -3.10
N ALA A 31 -11.78 5.58 -2.95
CA ALA A 31 -13.23 5.50 -3.08
C ALA A 31 -13.93 6.43 -2.06
N LYS A 32 -13.48 6.42 -0.81
CA LYS A 32 -13.97 7.35 0.23
C LYS A 32 -13.70 8.80 -0.13
N ARG A 33 -12.50 9.11 -0.61
CA ARG A 33 -12.11 10.47 -1.03
C ARG A 33 -12.92 10.98 -2.22
N PHE A 34 -13.30 10.09 -3.13
CA PHE A 34 -14.19 10.39 -4.25
C PHE A 34 -15.67 10.46 -3.83
N LYS A 35 -15.97 10.30 -2.55
CA LYS A 35 -17.34 10.25 -2.00
C LYS A 35 -18.20 9.23 -2.73
N ALA A 36 -17.61 8.06 -3.01
CA ALA A 36 -18.32 6.95 -3.62
C ALA A 36 -19.43 6.45 -2.69
N SER A 37 -20.59 6.13 -3.26
CA SER A 37 -21.69 5.59 -2.47
C SER A 37 -21.44 4.12 -2.08
N SER A 38 -22.15 3.63 -1.08
CA SER A 38 -22.10 2.22 -0.65
C SER A 38 -22.52 1.23 -1.75
N ASN A 39 -23.27 1.69 -2.75
CA ASN A 39 -23.66 0.89 -3.92
C ASN A 39 -22.54 0.76 -4.96
N SER A 40 -21.41 1.41 -4.75
CA SER A 40 -20.26 1.27 -5.64
C SER A 40 -19.74 -0.15 -5.63
N LEU A 41 -19.26 -0.61 -6.80
CA LEU A 41 -18.71 -1.94 -6.97
C LEU A 41 -17.19 -1.89 -7.02
N ILE A 42 -16.55 -2.71 -6.22
CA ILE A 42 -15.10 -2.89 -6.22
C ILE A 42 -14.75 -4.26 -6.79
N LEU A 43 -13.92 -4.28 -7.81
CA LEU A 43 -13.37 -5.49 -8.40
C LEU A 43 -11.90 -5.65 -8.00
N THR A 44 -11.57 -6.75 -7.36
CA THR A 44 -10.19 -7.04 -6.92
C THR A 44 -9.88 -8.53 -7.01
N PHE A 45 -8.61 -8.90 -6.84
CA PHE A 45 -8.22 -10.30 -6.79
C PHE A 45 -8.58 -10.91 -5.43
N ASN A 46 -8.95 -12.19 -5.44
CA ASN A 46 -9.16 -12.94 -4.21
C ASN A 46 -7.83 -13.09 -3.45
N GLY A 47 -7.79 -12.63 -2.21
CA GLY A 47 -6.63 -12.69 -1.32
C GLY A 47 -7.07 -12.49 0.13
N SER A 48 -6.28 -12.94 1.08
CA SER A 48 -6.58 -12.81 2.51
C SER A 48 -6.65 -11.36 2.98
N ASP A 49 -5.85 -10.50 2.38
CA ASP A 49 -5.74 -9.07 2.65
C ASP A 49 -6.92 -8.24 2.10
N THR A 50 -7.74 -8.84 1.22
CA THR A 50 -8.91 -8.17 0.64
C THR A 50 -10.21 -8.43 1.39
N LYS A 51 -10.21 -9.34 2.37
CA LYS A 51 -11.42 -9.75 3.11
C LYS A 51 -11.84 -8.79 4.22
N VAL A 52 -10.99 -7.86 4.63
CA VAL A 52 -11.21 -6.98 5.78
C VAL A 52 -11.21 -5.50 5.35
N GLY A 53 -12.14 -4.73 5.85
CA GLY A 53 -12.24 -3.26 5.62
C GLY A 53 -13.15 -2.86 4.46
N ALA A 54 -13.84 -3.80 3.87
CA ALA A 54 -14.67 -3.60 2.68
C ALA A 54 -16.18 -3.58 2.94
N LEU A 55 -16.59 -3.59 4.20
CA LEU A 55 -17.99 -3.64 4.62
C LEU A 55 -18.86 -2.44 4.14
N GLU A 56 -18.21 -1.39 3.62
CA GLU A 56 -18.92 -0.19 3.14
C GLU A 56 -19.25 -0.25 1.64
N PHE A 57 -18.67 -1.20 0.87
CA PHE A 57 -18.83 -1.30 -0.58
C PHE A 57 -19.14 -2.72 -1.02
N ASN A 58 -19.75 -2.86 -2.20
CA ASN A 58 -19.96 -4.17 -2.83
C ASN A 58 -18.65 -4.66 -3.43
N ILE A 59 -18.12 -5.82 -2.96
CA ILE A 59 -16.87 -6.36 -3.48
C ILE A 59 -17.11 -7.60 -4.32
N HIS A 60 -16.50 -7.63 -5.49
CA HIS A 60 -16.46 -8.79 -6.35
C HIS A 60 -15.02 -9.27 -6.51
N TYR A 61 -14.78 -10.53 -6.19
CA TYR A 61 -13.46 -11.14 -6.26
C TYR A 61 -13.29 -11.89 -7.58
N ILE A 62 -12.15 -11.66 -8.23
CA ILE A 62 -11.74 -12.41 -9.42
C ILE A 62 -10.48 -13.23 -9.12
N LYS A 63 -10.21 -14.22 -9.97
CA LYS A 63 -9.02 -15.08 -9.85
C LYS A 63 -7.75 -14.24 -9.92
N TYR A 64 -6.81 -14.53 -9.02
CA TYR A 64 -5.51 -13.86 -9.00
C TYR A 64 -4.75 -14.02 -10.32
N VAL A 65 -4.19 -12.92 -10.78
CA VAL A 65 -3.32 -12.87 -11.94
C VAL A 65 -1.97 -12.29 -11.52
N LYS A 66 -0.90 -13.03 -11.81
CA LYS A 66 0.48 -12.61 -11.48
C LYS A 66 0.82 -11.25 -12.12
N PRO A 67 1.64 -10.41 -11.47
CA PRO A 67 2.10 -9.13 -12.02
C PRO A 67 2.66 -9.29 -13.44
N ARG A 68 2.42 -8.31 -14.30
CA ARG A 68 2.86 -8.26 -15.71
C ARG A 68 2.26 -9.33 -16.65
N LYS A 69 1.34 -10.18 -16.20
CA LYS A 69 0.60 -11.12 -17.04
C LYS A 69 -0.70 -10.45 -17.51
N PHE A 70 -0.69 -9.88 -18.72
CA PHE A 70 -1.83 -9.13 -19.25
C PHE A 70 -2.87 -10.01 -19.95
N LEU A 71 -2.43 -11.04 -20.67
CA LEU A 71 -3.33 -11.91 -21.46
C LEU A 71 -4.44 -12.60 -20.65
N PRO A 72 -4.19 -13.15 -19.44
CA PRO A 72 -5.25 -13.68 -18.59
C PRO A 72 -6.31 -12.63 -18.21
N LEU A 73 -5.91 -11.37 -17.98
CA LEU A 73 -6.84 -10.28 -17.67
C LEU A 73 -7.75 -9.96 -18.88
N LEU A 74 -7.20 -9.92 -20.08
CA LEU A 74 -8.00 -9.74 -21.32
C LEU A 74 -9.06 -10.83 -21.46
N ARG A 75 -8.72 -12.09 -21.18
CA ARG A 75 -9.68 -13.21 -21.21
C ARG A 75 -10.81 -13.05 -20.19
N MET A 76 -10.63 -12.29 -19.13
CA MET A 76 -11.65 -12.02 -18.12
C MET A 76 -12.57 -10.85 -18.48
N MET A 77 -12.21 -10.02 -19.49
CA MET A 77 -13.03 -8.87 -19.90
C MET A 77 -14.50 -9.19 -20.15
N PRO A 78 -14.87 -10.27 -20.87
CA PRO A 78 -16.29 -10.57 -21.11
C PRO A 78 -17.07 -10.81 -19.80
N SER A 79 -16.48 -11.51 -18.83
CA SER A 79 -17.11 -11.77 -17.53
C SER A 79 -17.25 -10.49 -16.69
N ILE A 80 -16.21 -9.65 -16.68
CA ILE A 80 -16.25 -8.35 -16.02
C ILE A 80 -17.30 -7.45 -16.67
N HIS A 81 -17.36 -7.41 -18.00
CA HIS A 81 -18.37 -6.65 -18.71
C HIS A 81 -19.80 -7.13 -18.40
N ARG A 82 -20.01 -8.44 -18.26
CA ARG A 82 -21.31 -9.00 -17.84
C ARG A 82 -21.67 -8.58 -16.41
N LEU A 83 -20.71 -8.64 -15.48
CA LEU A 83 -20.89 -8.13 -14.13
C LEU A 83 -21.33 -6.66 -14.13
N MET A 84 -20.68 -5.83 -14.94
CA MET A 84 -21.00 -4.40 -15.06
C MET A 84 -22.40 -4.10 -15.62
N LYS A 85 -23.05 -5.04 -16.33
CA LYS A 85 -24.42 -4.85 -16.82
C LYS A 85 -25.46 -4.83 -15.70
N ASN A 86 -25.16 -5.48 -14.60
CA ASN A 86 -26.06 -5.61 -13.44
C ASN A 86 -25.87 -4.49 -12.41
N HIS A 87 -25.00 -3.51 -12.69
CA HIS A 87 -24.69 -2.42 -11.78
C HIS A 87 -24.70 -1.08 -12.53
N GLU A 88 -25.31 -0.09 -11.92
CA GLU A 88 -25.27 1.29 -12.39
C GLU A 88 -24.09 2.03 -11.78
N PHE A 89 -23.28 2.68 -12.57
CA PHE A 89 -22.16 3.49 -12.13
C PHE A 89 -21.89 4.65 -13.12
N ASN A 90 -21.41 5.75 -12.58
CA ASN A 90 -21.22 6.99 -13.31
C ASN A 90 -19.79 7.16 -13.84
N TYR A 91 -18.85 6.40 -13.26
CA TYR A 91 -17.44 6.43 -13.62
C TYR A 91 -16.73 5.12 -13.26
N ILE A 92 -15.55 4.94 -13.84
CA ILE A 92 -14.63 3.87 -13.48
C ILE A 92 -13.36 4.48 -12.90
N ALA A 93 -12.84 3.93 -11.81
CA ALA A 93 -11.59 4.36 -11.20
C ALA A 93 -10.66 3.17 -10.88
N SER A 94 -9.35 3.40 -10.93
CA SER A 94 -8.37 2.35 -10.62
C SER A 94 -7.12 2.94 -9.97
N THR A 95 -6.56 2.22 -8.97
CA THR A 95 -5.28 2.54 -8.33
C THR A 95 -4.12 1.73 -8.91
N GLY A 96 -4.32 0.98 -9.99
CA GLY A 96 -3.18 0.44 -10.68
C GLY A 96 -3.12 -1.04 -10.94
N ALA A 97 -1.90 -1.47 -11.27
CA ALA A 97 -1.56 -2.72 -11.92
C ALA A 97 -2.23 -2.90 -13.31
N ALA A 98 -2.02 -4.03 -13.94
CA ALA A 98 -2.52 -4.31 -15.29
C ALA A 98 -4.04 -4.26 -15.41
N ILE A 99 -4.79 -4.46 -14.31
CA ILE A 99 -6.25 -4.40 -14.28
C ILE A 99 -6.79 -2.98 -14.59
N ALA A 100 -6.01 -1.94 -14.35
CA ALA A 100 -6.39 -0.57 -14.70
C ALA A 100 -6.57 -0.39 -16.21
N ILE A 101 -5.78 -1.09 -17.04
CA ILE A 101 -5.90 -1.06 -18.49
C ILE A 101 -7.25 -1.67 -18.91
N ILE A 102 -7.65 -2.78 -18.25
CA ILE A 102 -8.98 -3.37 -18.48
C ILE A 102 -10.09 -2.39 -18.09
N GLY A 103 -9.96 -1.71 -16.95
CA GLY A 103 -10.90 -0.66 -16.52
C GLY A 103 -11.03 0.45 -17.56
N TYR A 104 -9.92 0.90 -18.12
CA TYR A 104 -9.91 1.90 -19.19
C TYR A 104 -10.63 1.41 -20.46
N LEU A 105 -10.33 0.20 -20.94
CA LEU A 105 -11.00 -0.35 -22.11
C LEU A 105 -12.52 -0.51 -21.89
N LEU A 106 -12.91 -0.97 -20.70
CA LEU A 106 -14.32 -1.09 -20.33
C LEU A 106 -15.01 0.28 -20.22
N SER A 107 -14.31 1.33 -19.79
CA SER A 107 -14.86 2.70 -19.74
C SER A 107 -15.21 3.22 -21.13
N LYS A 108 -14.40 2.88 -22.15
CA LYS A 108 -14.71 3.22 -23.55
C LYS A 108 -15.95 2.48 -24.07
N ILE A 109 -16.08 1.19 -23.73
CA ILE A 109 -17.26 0.39 -24.12
C ILE A 109 -18.53 0.92 -23.45
N LYS A 110 -18.44 1.29 -22.16
CA LYS A 110 -19.56 1.84 -21.38
C LYS A 110 -19.82 3.32 -21.58
N ARG A 111 -18.90 4.03 -22.25
CA ARG A 111 -18.95 5.49 -22.48
C ARG A 111 -19.05 6.30 -21.17
N VAL A 112 -18.30 5.86 -20.13
CA VAL A 112 -18.20 6.55 -18.86
C VAL A 112 -16.78 7.07 -18.62
N PRO A 113 -16.58 8.13 -17.83
CA PRO A 113 -15.27 8.64 -17.49
C PRO A 113 -14.39 7.58 -16.81
N PHE A 114 -13.09 7.58 -17.10
CA PHE A 114 -12.09 6.76 -16.43
C PHE A 114 -11.10 7.64 -15.67
N TYR A 115 -10.87 7.31 -14.41
CA TYR A 115 -9.94 7.98 -13.52
C TYR A 115 -8.85 7.01 -13.07
N TYR A 116 -7.60 7.34 -13.34
CA TYR A 116 -6.48 6.59 -12.84
C TYR A 116 -5.81 7.34 -11.69
N VAL A 117 -5.60 6.67 -10.58
CA VAL A 117 -4.86 7.22 -9.44
C VAL A 117 -3.55 6.45 -9.33
N GLU A 118 -2.43 7.14 -9.52
CA GLU A 118 -1.12 6.56 -9.31
C GLU A 118 -0.91 6.23 -7.84
N ILE A 119 -0.33 5.07 -7.58
CA ILE A 119 -0.14 4.60 -6.20
C ILE A 119 0.73 5.56 -5.40
N ILE A 120 0.37 5.69 -4.13
CA ILE A 120 1.06 6.54 -3.15
C ILE A 120 2.56 6.22 -3.03
N ALA A 121 2.96 4.99 -3.32
CA ALA A 121 4.36 4.59 -3.27
C ALA A 121 5.22 5.20 -4.40
N ARG A 122 4.61 5.75 -5.45
CA ARG A 122 5.32 6.44 -6.53
C ARG A 122 5.52 7.91 -6.20
N GLN A 123 6.76 8.29 -5.92
CA GLN A 123 7.11 9.65 -5.52
C GLN A 123 7.80 10.43 -6.65
N THR A 124 8.63 9.78 -7.44
CA THR A 124 9.49 10.44 -8.45
C THR A 124 9.18 10.02 -9.88
N THR A 125 8.63 8.82 -10.08
CA THR A 125 8.38 8.27 -11.41
C THR A 125 7.01 7.63 -11.51
N LEU A 126 6.32 7.84 -12.66
CA LEU A 126 5.08 7.14 -12.95
C LEU A 126 5.31 5.64 -13.16
N SER A 127 4.37 4.83 -12.73
CA SER A 127 4.35 3.40 -13.01
C SER A 127 4.26 3.10 -14.51
N LEU A 128 4.64 1.88 -14.90
CA LEU A 128 4.46 1.44 -16.28
C LEU A 128 2.99 1.52 -16.73
N THR A 129 2.07 1.18 -15.84
CA THR A 129 0.63 1.28 -16.10
C THR A 129 0.20 2.71 -16.40
N ALA A 130 0.62 3.69 -15.58
CA ALA A 130 0.33 5.10 -15.82
C ALA A 130 0.89 5.59 -17.15
N LYS A 131 2.14 5.21 -17.49
CA LYS A 131 2.76 5.56 -18.76
C LYS A 131 1.97 5.02 -19.96
N ILE A 132 1.52 3.75 -19.88
CA ILE A 132 0.67 3.15 -20.92
C ILE A 132 -0.67 3.87 -21.02
N LEU A 133 -1.35 4.11 -19.91
CA LEU A 133 -2.64 4.80 -19.88
C LEU A 133 -2.53 6.22 -20.44
N LYS A 134 -1.45 6.93 -20.15
CA LYS A 134 -1.17 8.25 -20.72
C LYS A 134 -1.00 8.18 -22.23
N LEU A 135 -0.26 7.18 -22.73
CA LEU A 135 -0.10 6.95 -24.17
C LEU A 135 -1.43 6.61 -24.86
N LEU A 136 -2.33 5.90 -24.16
CA LEU A 136 -3.67 5.57 -24.65
C LEU A 136 -4.66 6.76 -24.56
N GLY A 137 -4.21 7.94 -24.13
CA GLY A 137 -5.02 9.14 -24.08
C GLY A 137 -5.96 9.23 -22.87
N VAL A 138 -5.59 8.62 -21.73
CA VAL A 138 -6.34 8.84 -20.49
C VAL A 138 -6.16 10.29 -20.04
N GLY A 139 -7.25 11.04 -20.05
CA GLY A 139 -7.24 12.49 -19.80
C GLY A 139 -7.05 12.88 -18.33
N LYS A 140 -7.37 12.01 -17.37
CA LYS A 140 -7.30 12.32 -15.93
C LYS A 140 -6.48 11.26 -15.18
N ILE A 141 -5.22 11.59 -14.92
CA ILE A 141 -4.32 10.83 -14.06
C ILE A 141 -4.09 11.64 -12.80
N PHE A 142 -4.48 11.07 -11.67
CA PHE A 142 -4.19 11.64 -10.36
C PHE A 142 -2.86 11.10 -9.83
N VAL A 143 -2.05 11.96 -9.25
CA VAL A 143 -0.77 11.62 -8.60
C VAL A 143 -0.79 12.12 -7.17
N GLN A 144 -0.16 11.38 -6.27
CA GLN A 144 -0.15 11.70 -4.84
C GLN A 144 1.21 12.26 -4.39
N SER A 145 2.12 12.47 -5.33
CA SER A 145 3.37 13.21 -5.13
C SER A 145 3.34 14.52 -5.90
N SER A 146 3.70 15.61 -5.25
CA SER A 146 3.82 16.92 -5.89
C SER A 146 4.89 16.95 -6.99
N LEU A 147 5.92 16.09 -6.88
CA LEU A 147 6.96 15.95 -7.88
C LEU A 147 6.47 15.37 -9.21
N LEU A 148 5.34 14.64 -9.18
CA LEU A 148 4.72 14.06 -10.37
C LEU A 148 3.62 14.96 -10.97
N GLN A 149 3.33 16.11 -10.36
CA GLN A 149 2.34 17.05 -10.87
C GLN A 149 2.83 17.65 -12.19
N SER A 150 1.92 17.76 -13.16
CA SER A 150 2.21 18.34 -14.48
C SER A 150 0.91 18.85 -15.12
N SER A 151 1.00 19.41 -16.32
CA SER A 151 -0.18 19.78 -17.11
C SER A 151 -1.12 18.59 -17.42
N HIS A 152 -0.61 17.35 -17.34
CA HIS A 152 -1.37 16.13 -17.65
C HIS A 152 -1.71 15.28 -16.40
N ASN A 153 -1.10 15.59 -15.25
CA ASN A 153 -1.30 14.85 -14.00
C ASN A 153 -1.83 15.82 -12.94
N THR A 154 -2.94 15.47 -12.32
CA THR A 154 -3.55 16.26 -11.26
C THR A 154 -3.06 15.79 -9.89
N TYR A 155 -2.53 16.69 -9.08
CA TYR A 155 -2.09 16.36 -7.74
C TYR A 155 -3.28 16.13 -6.81
N LEU A 156 -3.29 14.97 -6.16
CA LEU A 156 -4.11 14.67 -4.99
C LEU A 156 -3.24 14.79 -3.76
N GLU A 157 -3.71 15.50 -2.75
CA GLU A 157 -2.98 15.60 -1.48
C GLU A 157 -2.57 14.23 -0.95
N HIS A 158 -1.31 14.14 -0.53
CA HIS A 158 -0.73 12.90 -0.04
C HIS A 158 -1.39 12.46 1.28
N PRO A 159 -1.92 11.24 1.41
CA PRO A 159 -2.65 10.82 2.60
C PRO A 159 -1.82 10.79 3.89
N PHE A 160 -0.50 10.73 3.78
CA PHE A 160 0.38 10.80 4.94
C PHE A 160 0.66 12.23 5.43
N ASN A 161 0.20 13.27 4.75
CA ASN A 161 0.33 14.65 5.23
C ASN A 161 -0.46 14.94 6.51
N LYS A 162 -1.45 14.12 6.83
CA LYS A 162 -2.22 14.24 8.08
C LYS A 162 -1.44 13.80 9.32
N TYR A 163 -0.39 12.98 9.16
CA TYR A 163 0.41 12.47 10.29
C TYR A 163 1.51 13.43 10.70
N ARG A 164 1.75 13.55 11.99
CA ARG A 164 2.81 14.33 12.59
C ARG A 164 3.51 13.55 13.69
N VAL A 165 4.82 13.75 13.82
CA VAL A 165 5.61 13.15 14.90
C VAL A 165 5.70 14.11 16.05
N ILE A 166 5.44 13.63 17.26
CA ILE A 166 5.61 14.37 18.51
C ILE A 166 6.46 13.54 19.48
N LYS A 167 7.15 14.22 20.38
CA LYS A 167 7.83 13.56 21.50
C LYS A 167 6.78 12.89 22.39
N SER A 168 7.03 11.65 22.75
CA SER A 168 6.30 10.91 23.78
C SER A 168 7.11 10.94 25.09
N LYS A 169 6.45 10.78 26.23
CA LYS A 169 7.19 10.47 27.47
C LYS A 169 7.99 9.20 27.21
N ALA A 170 9.28 9.23 27.51
CA ALA A 170 10.16 8.08 27.33
C ALA A 170 9.51 6.84 27.94
N PHE A 171 9.20 5.87 27.11
CA PHE A 171 8.75 4.56 27.57
C PHE A 171 10.01 3.80 27.94
N HIS A 172 10.38 3.85 29.25
CA HIS A 172 11.42 2.98 29.73
C HIS A 172 10.89 1.55 29.70
N VAL A 173 11.29 0.80 28.68
CA VAL A 173 11.06 -0.65 28.65
C VAL A 173 11.99 -1.26 29.70
N ASN A 174 11.50 -1.40 30.91
CA ASN A 174 12.17 -2.17 31.95
C ASN A 174 11.98 -3.66 31.63
N GLY A 175 12.85 -4.23 30.76
CA GLY A 175 12.76 -5.62 30.38
C GLY A 175 12.91 -5.89 28.88
N ALA A 176 12.41 -7.04 28.45
CA ALA A 176 12.40 -7.47 27.05
C ALA A 176 11.48 -6.61 26.20
N ARG A 177 11.99 -6.07 25.10
CA ARG A 177 11.17 -5.33 24.12
C ARG A 177 10.35 -6.31 23.27
N ARG A 178 9.11 -5.95 22.98
CA ARG A 178 8.26 -6.69 22.05
C ARG A 178 8.49 -6.13 20.65
N ILE A 179 9.02 -6.94 19.76
CA ILE A 179 9.34 -6.56 18.38
C ILE A 179 8.44 -7.35 17.43
N LEU A 180 7.67 -6.65 16.63
CA LEU A 180 6.95 -7.23 15.49
C LEU A 180 7.77 -7.02 14.22
N VAL A 181 8.06 -8.09 13.47
CA VAL A 181 8.66 -8.00 12.14
C VAL A 181 7.63 -8.44 11.09
N ALA A 182 7.32 -7.56 10.15
CA ALA A 182 6.26 -7.76 9.16
C ALA A 182 6.77 -7.57 7.73
N PHE A 183 7.17 -8.66 7.07
CA PHE A 183 7.75 -8.60 5.72
C PHE A 183 6.76 -8.89 4.58
N GLY A 184 5.47 -8.95 4.90
CA GLY A 184 4.40 -9.14 3.93
C GLY A 184 4.31 -10.58 3.41
N THR A 185 3.36 -10.80 2.51
CA THR A 185 2.96 -12.12 2.03
C THR A 185 3.14 -12.28 0.51
N ILE A 186 3.97 -11.45 -0.13
CA ILE A 186 4.22 -11.55 -1.56
C ILE A 186 4.95 -12.85 -1.91
N GLN A 187 4.40 -13.62 -2.86
CA GLN A 187 5.01 -14.87 -3.31
C GLN A 187 6.08 -14.65 -4.39
N GLY A 188 7.07 -15.54 -4.40
CA GLY A 188 8.10 -15.58 -5.45
C GLY A 188 9.24 -14.58 -5.31
N PHE A 189 9.35 -13.92 -4.15
CA PHE A 189 10.46 -13.03 -3.83
C PHE A 189 11.06 -13.39 -2.47
N ASN A 190 12.38 -13.53 -2.45
CA ASN A 190 13.12 -13.72 -1.21
C ASN A 190 13.50 -12.38 -0.58
N PHE A 191 13.66 -12.30 0.73
CA PHE A 191 14.03 -11.08 1.45
C PHE A 191 14.99 -11.35 2.61
N ASN A 192 16.00 -12.19 2.39
CA ASN A 192 16.99 -12.58 3.41
C ASN A 192 17.73 -11.36 3.96
N ARG A 193 18.07 -10.39 3.11
CA ARG A 193 18.67 -9.13 3.52
C ARG A 193 17.79 -8.39 4.55
N GLY A 194 16.48 -8.41 4.39
CA GLY A 194 15.54 -7.85 5.36
C GLY A 194 15.61 -8.58 6.71
N LEU A 195 15.69 -9.91 6.69
CA LEU A 195 15.85 -10.71 7.92
C LEU A 195 17.17 -10.37 8.64
N ASP A 196 18.27 -10.23 7.90
CA ASP A 196 19.58 -9.93 8.49
C ASP A 196 19.65 -8.52 9.06
N LEU A 197 19.12 -7.52 8.35
CA LEU A 197 19.02 -6.14 8.87
C LEU A 197 18.11 -6.07 10.11
N ALA A 198 16.99 -6.78 10.12
CA ALA A 198 16.12 -6.81 11.30
C ALA A 198 16.85 -7.41 12.51
N LYS A 199 17.56 -8.53 12.32
CA LYS A 199 18.34 -9.17 13.40
C LYS A 199 19.44 -8.26 13.94
N SER A 200 20.07 -7.42 13.12
CA SER A 200 21.20 -6.58 13.53
C SER A 200 20.89 -5.56 14.61
N ILE A 201 19.62 -5.19 14.78
CA ILE A 201 19.17 -4.21 15.78
C ILE A 201 18.48 -4.85 17.00
N MET A 202 18.35 -6.17 17.02
CA MET A 202 17.73 -6.92 18.11
C MET A 202 18.73 -7.26 19.20
N ASN A 203 18.21 -7.53 20.41
CA ASN A 203 18.95 -8.08 21.53
C ASN A 203 18.45 -9.49 21.87
N GLU A 204 19.27 -10.24 22.56
CA GLU A 204 18.93 -11.63 22.98
C GLU A 204 17.68 -11.71 23.86
N ASN A 205 17.40 -10.66 24.64
CA ASN A 205 16.26 -10.59 25.54
C ASN A 205 14.96 -10.10 24.87
N ASP A 206 14.99 -9.73 23.58
CA ASP A 206 13.79 -9.24 22.89
C ASP A 206 12.77 -10.35 22.64
N SER A 207 11.51 -10.08 22.88
CA SER A 207 10.40 -10.95 22.50
C SER A 207 10.00 -10.64 21.06
N ILE A 208 10.20 -11.58 20.14
CA ILE A 208 10.08 -11.32 18.70
C ILE A 208 8.94 -12.13 18.11
N GLU A 209 8.09 -11.46 17.35
CA GLU A 209 7.04 -12.04 16.56
C GLU A 209 7.25 -11.70 15.07
N TRP A 210 7.27 -12.72 14.20
CA TRP A 210 7.59 -12.58 12.78
C TRP A 210 6.39 -12.94 11.92
N GLN A 211 6.04 -12.07 10.97
CA GLN A 211 5.28 -12.45 9.79
C GLN A 211 6.22 -12.45 8.57
N VAL A 212 6.63 -13.64 8.16
CA VAL A 212 7.66 -13.85 7.13
C VAL A 212 7.09 -14.12 5.75
N GLY A 213 5.77 -14.33 5.63
CA GLY A 213 5.13 -14.74 4.38
C GLY A 213 5.67 -16.09 3.91
N PHE A 214 5.91 -16.20 2.61
CA PHE A 214 6.40 -17.44 1.98
C PHE A 214 7.93 -17.58 1.99
N MET A 215 8.63 -16.79 2.81
CA MET A 215 10.08 -16.89 2.95
C MET A 215 10.46 -18.04 3.86
N ASN A 216 11.64 -18.64 3.62
CA ASN A 216 12.19 -19.60 4.54
C ASN A 216 12.65 -18.87 5.82
N ALA A 217 11.94 -19.09 6.91
CA ALA A 217 12.23 -18.47 8.20
C ALA A 217 13.46 -19.08 8.90
N GLY A 218 13.91 -20.26 8.50
CA GLY A 218 15.07 -20.94 9.14
C GLY A 218 14.98 -20.95 10.65
N ASN A 219 16.12 -20.73 11.32
CA ASN A 219 16.26 -20.68 12.78
C ASN A 219 16.09 -19.26 13.34
N LEU A 220 15.05 -18.51 12.91
CA LEU A 220 14.74 -17.22 13.53
C LEU A 220 14.29 -17.41 14.99
N PRO A 221 14.74 -16.55 15.93
CA PRO A 221 14.27 -16.58 17.31
C PRO A 221 12.83 -16.07 17.41
N GLY A 222 12.06 -16.56 18.40
CA GLY A 222 10.70 -16.10 18.67
C GLY A 222 9.62 -16.82 17.87
N ILE A 223 8.41 -16.22 17.84
CA ILE A 223 7.22 -16.77 17.21
C ILE A 223 7.21 -16.42 15.72
N LYS A 224 6.92 -17.41 14.87
CA LYS A 224 6.94 -17.26 13.41
C LYS A 224 5.57 -17.58 12.81
N HIS A 225 5.09 -16.70 11.95
CA HIS A 225 3.86 -16.88 11.19
C HIS A 225 4.17 -16.72 9.70
N GLU A 226 3.61 -17.55 8.86
CA GLU A 226 3.53 -17.32 7.44
C GLU A 226 2.65 -16.07 7.19
N GLN A 227 1.49 -16.03 7.83
CA GLN A 227 0.55 -14.93 7.80
C GLN A 227 -0.19 -14.82 9.13
N ILE A 228 -0.38 -13.60 9.59
CA ILE A 228 -1.21 -13.25 10.76
C ILE A 228 -2.54 -12.71 10.22
N ASP A 229 -3.65 -13.14 10.80
CA ASP A 229 -4.97 -12.61 10.44
C ASP A 229 -5.06 -11.12 10.72
N ARG A 230 -5.89 -10.41 9.97
CA ARG A 230 -5.93 -8.94 9.98
C ARG A 230 -6.16 -8.35 11.38
N THR A 231 -7.06 -8.92 12.15
CA THR A 231 -7.38 -8.45 13.51
C THR A 231 -6.18 -8.65 14.42
N ASP A 232 -5.62 -9.86 14.44
CA ASP A 232 -4.46 -10.22 15.27
C ASP A 232 -3.23 -9.41 14.86
N PHE A 233 -3.08 -9.10 13.56
CA PHE A 233 -1.99 -8.27 13.06
C PHE A 233 -2.06 -6.83 13.57
N LEU A 234 -3.25 -6.22 13.61
CA LEU A 234 -3.45 -4.88 14.19
C LEU A 234 -3.20 -4.87 15.69
N GLU A 235 -3.62 -5.91 16.39
CA GLU A 235 -3.31 -6.09 17.80
C GLU A 235 -1.81 -6.28 18.03
N ALA A 236 -1.13 -7.08 17.20
CA ALA A 236 0.31 -7.27 17.29
C ALA A 236 1.07 -5.95 17.09
N ILE A 237 0.67 -5.10 16.10
CA ILE A 237 1.21 -3.75 15.94
C ILE A 237 1.00 -2.93 17.21
N THR A 238 -0.20 -2.97 17.79
CA THR A 238 -0.53 -2.18 19.00
C THR A 238 0.31 -2.62 20.20
N ARG A 239 0.47 -3.92 20.40
CA ARG A 239 1.25 -4.50 21.50
C ARG A 239 2.75 -4.32 21.35
N ALA A 240 3.27 -4.28 20.10
CA ALA A 240 4.71 -4.17 19.85
C ALA A 240 5.26 -2.84 20.38
N ASP A 241 6.44 -2.87 20.96
CA ASP A 241 7.20 -1.66 21.33
C ASP A 241 7.94 -1.11 20.09
N VAL A 242 8.35 -2.01 19.19
CA VAL A 242 9.04 -1.69 17.93
C VAL A 242 8.41 -2.50 16.80
N VAL A 243 8.13 -1.87 15.68
CA VAL A 243 7.68 -2.56 14.46
C VAL A 243 8.73 -2.38 13.37
N ILE A 244 9.21 -3.51 12.84
CA ILE A 244 10.11 -3.57 11.69
C ILE A 244 9.31 -4.10 10.51
N CYS A 245 9.31 -3.41 9.37
CA CYS A 245 8.53 -3.88 8.23
C CYS A 245 9.22 -3.63 6.89
N HIS A 246 8.69 -4.23 5.82
CA HIS A 246 9.05 -3.86 4.46
C HIS A 246 8.34 -2.55 4.06
N GLY A 247 8.73 -1.95 2.91
CA GLY A 247 8.14 -0.71 2.39
C GLY A 247 6.71 -0.86 1.84
N GLY A 248 5.90 -1.74 2.43
CA GLY A 248 4.49 -1.95 2.06
C GLY A 248 3.59 -0.86 2.64
N ILE A 249 2.79 -0.21 1.80
CA ILE A 249 1.90 0.89 2.23
C ILE A 249 0.91 0.46 3.30
N GLY A 250 0.37 -0.76 3.19
CA GLY A 250 -0.61 -1.27 4.16
C GLY A 250 -0.05 -1.29 5.58
N VAL A 251 1.06 -1.99 5.79
CA VAL A 251 1.68 -2.11 7.12
C VAL A 251 2.18 -0.77 7.65
N ILE A 252 2.74 0.09 6.79
CA ILE A 252 3.16 1.45 7.19
C ILE A 252 1.96 2.27 7.67
N THR A 253 0.86 2.24 6.92
CA THR A 253 -0.38 2.95 7.31
C THR A 253 -0.93 2.43 8.64
N ASP A 254 -0.91 1.12 8.86
CA ASP A 254 -1.34 0.52 10.11
C ASP A 254 -0.48 0.97 11.30
N CYS A 255 0.84 1.00 11.12
CA CYS A 255 1.76 1.52 12.15
C CYS A 255 1.46 2.99 12.47
N LEU A 256 1.39 3.85 11.46
CA LEU A 256 1.14 5.28 11.65
C LEU A 256 -0.24 5.54 12.31
N SER A 257 -1.26 4.80 11.90
CA SER A 257 -2.61 4.88 12.50
C SER A 257 -2.65 4.40 13.94
N SER A 258 -1.73 3.49 14.32
CA SER A 258 -1.54 3.03 15.71
C SER A 258 -0.58 3.92 16.51
N GLY A 259 -0.21 5.07 15.98
CA GLY A 259 0.69 6.03 16.65
C GLY A 259 2.17 5.64 16.64
N LYS A 260 2.58 4.65 15.85
CA LYS A 260 3.95 4.11 15.83
C LYS A 260 4.73 4.57 14.60
N ILE A 261 6.02 4.81 14.80
CA ILE A 261 6.98 5.07 13.72
C ILE A 261 7.63 3.74 13.34
N PRO A 262 7.35 3.17 12.15
CA PRO A 262 7.95 1.90 11.75
C PRO A 262 9.42 2.06 11.38
N LEU A 263 10.22 1.05 11.68
CA LEU A 263 11.54 0.82 11.11
C LEU A 263 11.35 0.05 9.80
N VAL A 264 11.78 0.62 8.69
CA VAL A 264 11.43 0.09 7.37
C VAL A 264 12.66 -0.34 6.60
N ILE A 265 12.58 -1.54 6.01
CA ILE A 265 13.57 -2.08 5.10
C ILE A 265 12.89 -2.19 3.72
N PRO A 266 13.17 -1.30 2.76
CA PRO A 266 12.53 -1.37 1.45
C PRO A 266 13.05 -2.58 0.66
N ARG A 267 12.15 -3.29 -0.04
CA ARG A 267 12.52 -4.29 -1.03
C ARG A 267 13.07 -3.62 -2.27
N ARG A 268 14.15 -4.17 -2.84
CA ARG A 268 14.82 -3.61 -4.02
C ARG A 268 14.75 -4.57 -5.21
N LYS A 269 14.52 -3.99 -6.39
CA LYS A 269 14.58 -4.71 -7.65
C LYS A 269 15.98 -5.27 -7.93
N SER A 270 17.02 -4.50 -7.63
CA SER A 270 18.42 -4.89 -7.85
C SER A 270 18.81 -6.16 -7.08
N PHE A 271 18.15 -6.48 -5.98
CA PHE A 271 18.36 -7.71 -5.20
C PHE A 271 17.31 -8.80 -5.53
N GLY A 272 16.48 -8.62 -6.55
CA GLY A 272 15.42 -9.58 -6.88
C GLY A 272 14.31 -9.69 -5.83
N GLU A 273 14.16 -8.69 -4.97
CA GLU A 273 13.21 -8.69 -3.84
C GLU A 273 11.84 -8.13 -4.21
N HIS A 274 11.77 -7.44 -5.34
CA HIS A 274 10.54 -6.86 -5.87
C HIS A 274 10.60 -6.63 -7.39
N VAL A 275 9.46 -6.37 -8.02
CA VAL A 275 9.37 -6.09 -9.47
C VAL A 275 9.98 -4.73 -9.87
N ASP A 276 10.04 -3.77 -8.93
CA ASP A 276 10.57 -2.42 -9.10
C ASP A 276 10.95 -1.79 -7.74
N ASP A 277 11.37 -0.51 -7.72
CA ASP A 277 11.93 0.18 -6.56
C ASP A 277 10.95 1.17 -5.90
N HIS A 278 9.63 1.07 -6.12
CA HIS A 278 8.66 1.99 -5.51
C HIS A 278 8.68 1.97 -3.98
N GLN A 279 9.08 0.85 -3.35
CA GLN A 279 9.24 0.81 -1.89
C GLN A 279 10.37 1.72 -1.42
N VAL A 280 11.45 1.86 -2.19
CA VAL A 280 12.53 2.78 -1.88
C VAL A 280 12.03 4.23 -1.95
N GLU A 281 11.26 4.58 -2.99
CA GLU A 281 10.72 5.92 -3.18
C GLU A 281 9.88 6.35 -1.96
N ILE A 282 8.92 5.52 -1.56
CA ILE A 282 8.03 5.88 -0.44
C ILE A 282 8.74 5.87 0.91
N VAL A 283 9.68 4.96 1.15
CA VAL A 283 10.42 4.92 2.42
C VAL A 283 11.29 6.15 2.57
N ASN A 284 11.95 6.60 1.51
CA ASN A 284 12.72 7.85 1.53
C ASN A 284 11.82 9.06 1.84
N PHE A 285 10.69 9.19 1.14
CA PHE A 285 9.72 10.25 1.39
C PHE A 285 9.22 10.27 2.84
N LEU A 286 8.90 9.12 3.42
CA LEU A 286 8.43 9.03 4.81
C LEU A 286 9.55 9.29 5.81
N SER A 287 10.79 8.90 5.49
CA SER A 287 11.95 9.16 6.34
C SER A 287 12.30 10.65 6.41
N GLU A 288 12.17 11.37 5.29
CA GLU A 288 12.33 12.84 5.25
C GLU A 288 11.28 13.54 6.12
N LYS A 289 10.09 12.99 6.25
CA LYS A 289 9.01 13.49 7.12
C LYS A 289 9.13 13.00 8.59
N GLY A 290 10.09 12.14 8.90
CA GLY A 290 10.23 11.50 10.20
C GLY A 290 9.16 10.45 10.52
N LEU A 291 8.30 10.10 9.55
CA LEU A 291 7.20 9.13 9.70
C LEU A 291 7.64 7.67 9.59
N ALA A 292 8.85 7.42 9.16
CA ALA A 292 9.49 6.11 9.14
C ALA A 292 11.01 6.26 9.32
N ILE A 293 11.69 5.20 9.70
CA ILE A 293 13.16 5.15 9.67
C ILE A 293 13.58 4.10 8.65
N ASN A 294 14.37 4.52 7.66
CA ASN A 294 14.95 3.61 6.69
C ASN A 294 16.16 2.88 7.30
N LEU A 295 16.01 1.59 7.61
CA LEU A 295 17.07 0.77 8.22
C LEU A 295 18.25 0.47 7.27
N GLU A 296 18.12 0.69 5.98
CA GLU A 296 19.28 0.63 5.07
C GLU A 296 20.25 1.80 5.28
N ILE A 297 19.75 2.93 5.78
CA ILE A 297 20.54 4.17 5.98
C ILE A 297 20.95 4.30 7.45
N LYS A 298 20.02 4.02 8.37
CA LYS A 298 20.23 4.11 9.83
C LYS A 298 19.87 2.78 10.47
N HIS A 299 20.86 1.99 10.80
CA HIS A 299 20.73 0.66 11.40
C HIS A 299 21.49 0.52 12.73
N ASP A 300 21.90 1.62 13.33
CA ASP A 300 22.45 1.64 14.68
C ASP A 300 21.32 1.58 15.73
N ARG A 301 21.68 1.22 16.95
CA ARG A 301 20.70 1.05 18.03
C ARG A 301 19.99 2.32 18.46
N SER A 302 20.45 3.50 18.05
CA SER A 302 19.79 4.78 18.38
C SER A 302 18.40 4.91 17.77
N VAL A 303 18.13 4.20 16.63
CA VAL A 303 16.81 4.16 16.00
C VAL A 303 15.74 3.60 16.93
N ILE A 304 16.10 2.64 17.78
CA ILE A 304 15.19 2.06 18.78
C ILE A 304 14.78 3.14 19.80
N ASN A 305 15.74 3.87 20.33
CA ASN A 305 15.45 4.96 21.29
C ASN A 305 14.56 6.03 20.62
N TYR A 306 14.81 6.34 19.36
CA TYR A 306 13.98 7.31 18.65
C TYR A 306 12.52 6.86 18.57
N VAL A 307 12.22 5.62 18.15
CA VAL A 307 10.83 5.15 18.03
C VAL A 307 10.14 4.96 19.38
N LEU A 308 10.90 4.68 20.46
CA LEU A 308 10.35 4.56 21.81
C LEU A 308 10.05 5.92 22.45
N THR A 309 10.72 7.00 22.02
CA THR A 309 10.56 8.35 22.58
C THR A 309 9.72 9.29 21.74
N ASN A 310 9.23 8.82 20.59
CA ASN A 310 8.39 9.58 19.68
C ASN A 310 7.16 8.76 19.29
N LYS A 311 6.07 9.45 19.00
CA LYS A 311 4.84 8.84 18.49
C LYS A 311 4.22 9.65 17.37
N VAL A 312 3.39 8.99 16.57
CA VAL A 312 2.61 9.62 15.49
C VAL A 312 1.24 10.03 16.02
N ILE A 313 0.80 11.22 15.59
CA ILE A 313 -0.57 11.71 15.77
C ILE A 313 -1.15 12.11 14.41
N HIS A 314 -2.47 12.17 14.30
CA HIS A 314 -3.21 12.60 13.09
C HIS A 314 -4.45 13.40 13.45
#